data_61f83c0b9d22ab5a9e15d7b34b409110
#
_entry.id   61f83c0b9d22ab5a9e15d7b34b409110
#
_cell.length_a   1.000
_cell.length_b   1.000
_cell.length_c   1.000
_cell.angle_alpha   90.00
_cell.angle_beta   90.00
_cell.angle_gamma   90.00
#
_symmetry.space_group_name_H-M   'P 1'
#
loop_
_entity.id
_entity.type
_entity.pdbx_description
1 polymer ?
#
loop_
_entity_poly.entity_id
_entity_poly.type
_entity_poly.pdbx_seq_one_letter_code
_entity_poly.pdbx_strand_id
1 'polypeptide(L)'
;EYAAAPAPEQRPLMQYLCAVEPARPWEVLAITFTNKAANELKERLERMLGEEARDVWASTFHSACVRILRRDIEKIGYSRDFTIYDTDDSKRVVKDCLKELNLDEKTFPVREIVSVISRAKDEMMLAEDFRAYWEKNNDWRKIRIAKVYSLYTKKLRDANALDFDDIILLTVQLLQSHSEVCEYYQRKFRYVLV
;
A
#
# COMPACT_ATOMS: atom_id res chain seq x y z
N GLU A 1 47.83 10.70 -5.86
CA GLU A 1 47.30 11.36 -7.07
C GLU A 1 45.83 10.98 -7.17
N TYR A 2 44.95 11.93 -6.93
CA TYR A 2 43.50 11.75 -7.19
C TYR A 2 43.35 11.67 -8.70
N ALA A 3 42.94 10.51 -9.22
CA ALA A 3 42.56 10.38 -10.61
C ALA A 3 41.49 11.42 -10.96
N ALA A 4 41.71 12.22 -11.98
CA ALA A 4 40.74 13.19 -12.45
C ALA A 4 39.40 12.48 -12.72
N ALA A 5 38.29 13.14 -12.36
CA ALA A 5 36.97 12.57 -12.59
C ALA A 5 36.83 12.19 -14.08
N PRO A 6 36.35 10.99 -14.41
CA PRO A 6 36.26 10.53 -15.79
C PRO A 6 35.39 11.50 -16.62
N ALA A 7 35.78 11.74 -17.87
CA ALA A 7 34.99 12.52 -18.80
C ALA A 7 33.57 11.90 -18.95
N PRO A 8 32.53 12.70 -19.20
CA PRO A 8 31.14 12.20 -19.32
C PRO A 8 31.00 10.99 -20.25
N GLU A 9 31.78 10.97 -21.34
CA GLU A 9 31.79 9.88 -22.32
C GLU A 9 32.41 8.58 -21.79
N GLN A 10 33.28 8.67 -20.81
CA GLN A 10 33.98 7.53 -20.19
C GLN A 10 33.20 6.92 -18.99
N ARG A 11 32.20 7.65 -18.48
CA ARG A 11 31.43 7.21 -17.29
C ARG A 11 30.74 5.86 -17.46
N PRO A 12 30.08 5.58 -18.60
CA PRO A 12 29.43 4.27 -18.78
C PRO A 12 30.42 3.10 -18.76
N LEU A 13 31.57 3.29 -19.42
CA LEU A 13 32.63 2.27 -19.44
C LEU A 13 33.24 2.07 -18.04
N MET A 14 33.52 3.16 -17.31
CA MET A 14 34.04 3.08 -15.95
C MET A 14 33.05 2.44 -14.98
N GLN A 15 31.76 2.76 -15.11
CA GLN A 15 30.70 2.11 -14.33
C GLN A 15 30.64 0.61 -14.61
N TYR A 16 30.72 0.19 -15.85
CA TYR A 16 30.75 -1.20 -16.24
C TYR A 16 31.99 -1.93 -15.69
N LEU A 17 33.18 -1.32 -15.79
CA LEU A 17 34.43 -1.90 -15.33
C LEU A 17 34.55 -1.97 -13.80
N CYS A 18 33.90 -1.03 -13.09
CA CYS A 18 33.89 -0.99 -11.62
C CYS A 18 32.74 -1.74 -11.00
N ALA A 19 31.79 -2.22 -11.80
CA ALA A 19 30.62 -2.94 -11.30
C ALA A 19 31.00 -4.34 -10.83
N VAL A 20 30.84 -4.60 -9.54
CA VAL A 20 30.97 -5.93 -8.95
C VAL A 20 29.56 -6.46 -8.71
N GLU A 21 29.17 -7.51 -9.42
CA GLU A 21 27.83 -8.11 -9.36
C GLU A 21 26.69 -7.05 -9.45
N PRO A 22 26.61 -6.26 -10.52
CA PRO A 22 25.65 -5.17 -10.63
C PRO A 22 24.22 -5.70 -10.56
N ALA A 23 23.38 -5.00 -9.79
CA ALA A 23 21.95 -5.27 -9.77
C ALA A 23 21.34 -4.92 -11.12
N ARG A 24 20.43 -5.74 -11.59
CA ARG A 24 19.64 -5.42 -12.77
C ARG A 24 18.53 -4.42 -12.41
N PRO A 25 18.11 -3.51 -13.31
CA PRO A 25 17.09 -2.51 -13.00
C PRO A 25 15.82 -3.09 -12.39
N TRP A 26 15.33 -4.21 -12.86
CA TRP A 26 14.13 -4.87 -12.33
C TRP A 26 14.31 -5.53 -10.95
N GLU A 27 15.53 -5.63 -10.44
CA GLU A 27 15.85 -6.11 -9.09
C GLU A 27 15.84 -4.98 -8.04
N VAL A 28 15.55 -3.76 -8.48
CA VAL A 28 15.54 -2.57 -7.61
C VAL A 28 14.11 -2.09 -7.39
N LEU A 29 13.72 -1.97 -6.12
CA LEU A 29 12.50 -1.32 -5.68
C LEU A 29 12.88 0.00 -4.99
N ALA A 30 12.44 1.13 -5.54
CA ALA A 30 12.66 2.44 -4.97
C ALA A 30 11.31 3.11 -4.64
N ILE A 31 11.06 3.33 -3.37
CA ILE A 31 9.75 3.77 -2.86
C ILE A 31 9.88 5.16 -2.24
N THR A 32 8.89 6.01 -2.49
CA THR A 32 8.78 7.33 -1.87
C THR A 32 7.38 7.54 -1.29
N PHE A 33 7.19 8.64 -0.53
CA PHE A 33 5.88 8.95 0.05
C PHE A 33 4.98 9.76 -0.89
N THR A 34 5.55 10.58 -1.79
CA THR A 34 4.77 11.48 -2.62
C THR A 34 4.96 11.24 -4.12
N ASN A 35 3.92 11.51 -4.90
CA ASN A 35 3.98 11.42 -6.35
C ASN A 35 5.06 12.36 -6.94
N LYS A 36 5.26 13.54 -6.33
CA LYS A 36 6.30 14.48 -6.76
C LYS A 36 7.70 13.85 -6.61
N ALA A 37 8.00 13.28 -5.45
CA ALA A 37 9.28 12.61 -5.23
C ALA A 37 9.46 11.38 -6.13
N ALA A 38 8.39 10.60 -6.35
CA ALA A 38 8.43 9.46 -7.26
C ALA A 38 8.74 9.88 -8.70
N ASN A 39 8.15 10.98 -9.18
CA ASN A 39 8.41 11.50 -10.52
C ASN A 39 9.84 12.05 -10.64
N GLU A 40 10.32 12.81 -9.63
CA GLU A 40 11.70 13.29 -9.62
C GLU A 40 12.72 12.14 -9.61
N LEU A 41 12.43 11.07 -8.84
CA LEU A 41 13.25 9.87 -8.83
C LEU A 41 13.30 9.21 -10.22
N LYS A 42 12.16 9.05 -10.90
CA LYS A 42 12.10 8.50 -12.25
C LYS A 42 12.89 9.32 -13.24
N GLU A 43 12.75 10.65 -13.22
CA GLU A 43 13.52 11.54 -14.10
C GLU A 43 15.03 11.43 -13.87
N ARG A 44 15.46 11.25 -12.60
CA ARG A 44 16.87 11.03 -12.28
C ARG A 44 17.37 9.68 -12.80
N LEU A 45 16.56 8.62 -12.62
CA LEU A 45 16.89 7.30 -13.15
C LEU A 45 16.97 7.30 -14.66
N GLU A 46 16.04 7.95 -15.36
CA GLU A 46 16.05 8.08 -16.82
C GLU A 46 17.31 8.80 -17.32
N ARG A 47 17.75 9.85 -16.64
CA ARG A 47 19.00 10.54 -16.96
C ARG A 47 20.25 9.69 -16.72
N MET A 48 20.21 8.75 -15.78
CA MET A 48 21.36 7.90 -15.42
C MET A 48 21.42 6.61 -16.24
N LEU A 49 20.28 5.98 -16.51
CA LEU A 49 20.17 4.62 -17.04
C LEU A 49 19.54 4.61 -18.45
N GLY A 50 19.01 5.74 -18.93
CA GLY A 50 18.29 5.80 -20.19
C GLY A 50 17.02 4.93 -20.16
N GLU A 51 16.79 4.15 -21.22
CA GLU A 51 15.56 3.32 -21.34
C GLU A 51 15.44 2.24 -20.27
N GLU A 52 16.54 1.73 -19.75
CA GLU A 52 16.56 0.71 -18.69
C GLU A 52 15.94 1.19 -17.36
N ALA A 53 15.83 2.51 -17.16
CA ALA A 53 15.20 3.10 -15.98
C ALA A 53 13.75 2.66 -15.80
N ARG A 54 13.06 2.30 -16.88
CA ARG A 54 11.64 1.86 -16.86
C ARG A 54 11.45 0.53 -16.15
N ASP A 55 12.51 -0.27 -16.05
CA ASP A 55 12.48 -1.57 -15.38
C ASP A 55 12.64 -1.45 -13.85
N VAL A 56 13.15 -0.33 -13.36
CA VAL A 56 13.20 -0.04 -11.92
C VAL A 56 11.79 0.21 -11.40
N TRP A 57 11.43 -0.46 -10.29
CA TRP A 57 10.17 -0.15 -9.60
C TRP A 57 10.29 1.14 -8.78
N ALA A 58 10.27 2.27 -9.45
CA ALA A 58 10.27 3.59 -8.81
C ALA A 58 8.83 4.11 -8.67
N SER A 59 8.32 4.22 -7.45
CA SER A 59 6.92 4.60 -7.21
C SER A 59 6.68 5.08 -5.78
N THR A 60 5.44 5.48 -5.48
CA THR A 60 5.00 5.67 -4.08
C THR A 60 4.70 4.32 -3.43
N PHE A 61 4.68 4.28 -2.07
CA PHE A 61 4.25 3.09 -1.31
C PHE A 61 2.93 2.53 -1.80
N HIS A 62 1.91 3.36 -1.90
CA HIS A 62 0.58 2.93 -2.37
C HIS A 62 0.62 2.35 -3.78
N SER A 63 1.35 2.98 -4.70
CA SER A 63 1.45 2.48 -6.09
C SER A 63 2.17 1.13 -6.15
N ALA A 64 3.19 0.92 -5.34
CA ALA A 64 3.88 -0.37 -5.24
C ALA A 64 2.93 -1.45 -4.67
N CYS A 65 2.20 -1.13 -3.60
CA CYS A 65 1.20 -2.02 -3.00
C CYS A 65 0.08 -2.37 -3.99
N VAL A 66 -0.48 -1.39 -4.71
CA VAL A 66 -1.49 -1.64 -5.75
C VAL A 66 -0.96 -2.60 -6.81
N ARG A 67 0.29 -2.45 -7.24
CA ARG A 67 0.89 -3.35 -8.23
C ARG A 67 1.04 -4.78 -7.70
N ILE A 68 1.38 -4.95 -6.42
CA ILE A 68 1.42 -6.26 -5.75
C ILE A 68 0.01 -6.85 -5.69
N LEU A 69 -0.97 -6.08 -5.20
CA LEU A 69 -2.35 -6.52 -5.07
C LEU A 69 -2.97 -6.90 -6.42
N ARG A 70 -2.77 -6.10 -7.49
CA ARG A 70 -3.26 -6.43 -8.83
C ARG A 70 -2.77 -7.78 -9.34
N ARG A 71 -1.63 -8.26 -8.85
CA ARG A 71 -1.10 -9.57 -9.23
C ARG A 71 -1.66 -10.71 -8.39
N ASP A 72 -1.75 -10.55 -7.07
CA ASP A 72 -1.90 -11.68 -6.14
C ASP A 72 -3.12 -11.59 -5.20
N ILE A 73 -3.94 -10.53 -5.29
CA ILE A 73 -5.04 -10.25 -4.35
C ILE A 73 -6.13 -11.36 -4.33
N GLU A 74 -6.24 -12.15 -5.39
CA GLU A 74 -7.19 -13.26 -5.47
C GLU A 74 -6.97 -14.28 -4.35
N LYS A 75 -5.74 -14.40 -3.85
CA LYS A 75 -5.39 -15.29 -2.74
C LYS A 75 -6.06 -14.89 -1.42
N ILE A 76 -6.45 -13.62 -1.27
CA ILE A 76 -7.16 -13.11 -0.10
C ILE A 76 -8.63 -12.77 -0.40
N GLY A 77 -9.16 -13.28 -1.52
CA GLY A 77 -10.59 -13.30 -1.81
C GLY A 77 -11.16 -12.03 -2.45
N TYR A 78 -10.34 -11.25 -3.14
CA TYR A 78 -10.77 -10.14 -4.00
C TYR A 78 -10.49 -10.47 -5.46
N SER A 79 -11.13 -9.76 -6.40
CA SER A 79 -10.79 -9.81 -7.81
C SER A 79 -9.72 -8.78 -8.17
N ARG A 80 -8.89 -9.06 -9.17
CA ARG A 80 -7.77 -8.17 -9.59
C ARG A 80 -8.22 -6.82 -10.12
N ASP A 81 -9.45 -6.71 -10.59
CA ASP A 81 -10.07 -5.50 -11.13
C ASP A 81 -10.71 -4.60 -10.06
N PHE A 82 -10.32 -4.77 -8.78
CA PHE A 82 -10.85 -4.01 -7.67
C PHE A 82 -10.84 -2.49 -7.92
N THR A 83 -11.85 -1.81 -7.40
CA THR A 83 -11.93 -0.35 -7.42
C THR A 83 -11.29 0.26 -6.18
N ILE A 84 -10.66 1.41 -6.30
CA ILE A 84 -10.12 2.17 -5.17
C ILE A 84 -11.10 3.30 -4.85
N TYR A 85 -11.67 3.24 -3.65
CA TYR A 85 -12.58 4.26 -3.13
C TYR A 85 -11.80 5.44 -2.55
N ASP A 86 -12.27 6.63 -2.87
CA ASP A 86 -11.75 7.85 -2.26
C ASP A 86 -12.37 8.12 -0.88
N THR A 87 -11.98 9.25 -0.27
CA THR A 87 -12.48 9.63 1.05
C THR A 87 -13.99 9.88 1.05
N ASP A 88 -14.58 10.38 -0.05
CA ASP A 88 -16.01 10.67 -0.10
C ASP A 88 -16.82 9.39 -0.36
N ASP A 89 -16.30 8.46 -1.15
CA ASP A 89 -16.87 7.13 -1.30
C ASP A 89 -16.89 6.39 0.04
N SER A 90 -15.76 6.41 0.77
CA SER A 90 -15.64 5.82 2.11
C SER A 90 -16.66 6.39 3.10
N LYS A 91 -16.86 7.73 3.10
CA LYS A 91 -17.88 8.38 3.93
C LYS A 91 -19.30 7.94 3.57
N ARG A 92 -19.60 7.78 2.26
CA ARG A 92 -20.92 7.30 1.81
C ARG A 92 -21.18 5.89 2.34
N VAL A 93 -20.21 4.98 2.21
CA VAL A 93 -20.35 3.61 2.72
C VAL A 93 -20.54 3.60 4.23
N VAL A 94 -19.77 4.39 5.00
CA VAL A 94 -19.94 4.50 6.46
C VAL A 94 -21.33 5.05 6.81
N LYS A 95 -21.83 6.04 6.08
CA LYS A 95 -23.19 6.57 6.28
C LYS A 95 -24.27 5.53 6.04
N ASP A 96 -24.11 4.69 5.03
CA ASP A 96 -25.04 3.60 4.75
C ASP A 96 -24.95 2.50 5.82
N CYS A 97 -23.75 2.22 6.37
CA CYS A 97 -23.60 1.33 7.52
C CYS A 97 -24.33 1.85 8.76
N LEU A 98 -24.24 3.17 9.06
CA LEU A 98 -24.96 3.77 10.18
C LEU A 98 -26.47 3.60 10.06
N LYS A 99 -27.02 3.85 8.86
CA LYS A 99 -28.46 3.66 8.61
C LYS A 99 -28.88 2.19 8.81
N GLU A 100 -28.13 1.26 8.28
CA GLU A 100 -28.41 -0.17 8.37
C GLU A 100 -28.36 -0.67 9.83
N LEU A 101 -27.45 -0.12 10.62
CA LEU A 101 -27.30 -0.47 12.05
C LEU A 101 -28.18 0.37 12.97
N ASN A 102 -29.06 1.24 12.42
CA ASN A 102 -29.90 2.17 13.16
C ASN A 102 -29.11 3.03 14.18
N LEU A 103 -27.94 3.52 13.78
CA LEU A 103 -27.08 4.42 14.55
C LEU A 103 -27.28 5.87 14.10
N ASP A 104 -27.51 6.75 15.07
CA ASP A 104 -27.73 8.16 14.81
C ASP A 104 -26.41 8.89 14.46
N GLU A 105 -26.40 9.64 13.34
CA GLU A 105 -25.23 10.38 12.86
C GLU A 105 -24.78 11.52 13.81
N LYS A 106 -25.68 12.01 14.70
CA LYS A 106 -25.32 13.05 15.69
C LYS A 106 -24.47 12.42 16.80
N THR A 107 -24.84 11.20 17.22
CA THR A 107 -24.10 10.45 18.24
C THR A 107 -22.84 9.79 17.67
N PHE A 108 -22.88 9.38 16.42
CA PHE A 108 -21.79 8.72 15.70
C PHE A 108 -21.43 9.48 14.41
N PRO A 109 -20.71 10.59 14.49
CA PRO A 109 -20.37 11.39 13.31
C PRO A 109 -19.54 10.58 12.31
N VAL A 110 -19.94 10.59 11.04
CA VAL A 110 -19.28 9.84 9.94
C VAL A 110 -17.78 10.10 9.90
N ARG A 111 -17.34 11.35 10.06
CA ARG A 111 -15.92 11.72 10.06
C ARG A 111 -15.13 11.06 11.20
N GLU A 112 -15.73 10.98 12.39
CA GLU A 112 -15.10 10.32 13.54
C GLU A 112 -14.94 8.83 13.27
N ILE A 113 -15.98 8.17 12.75
CA ILE A 113 -15.91 6.74 12.44
C ILE A 113 -14.85 6.45 11.38
N VAL A 114 -14.84 7.20 10.28
CA VAL A 114 -13.80 7.06 9.24
C VAL A 114 -12.41 7.20 9.85
N SER A 115 -12.18 8.21 10.69
CA SER A 115 -10.90 8.42 11.37
C SER A 115 -10.53 7.27 12.31
N VAL A 116 -11.50 6.68 13.02
CA VAL A 116 -11.25 5.54 13.92
C VAL A 116 -10.92 4.29 13.11
N ILE A 117 -11.63 4.05 12.00
CA ILE A 117 -11.35 2.91 11.10
C ILE A 117 -9.95 3.07 10.47
N SER A 118 -9.64 4.26 9.95
CA SER A 118 -8.32 4.56 9.37
C SER A 118 -7.20 4.28 10.37
N ARG A 119 -7.32 4.80 11.60
CA ARG A 119 -6.34 4.53 12.66
C ARG A 119 -6.21 3.04 13.00
N ALA A 120 -7.33 2.30 13.06
CA ALA A 120 -7.28 0.87 13.29
C ALA A 120 -6.53 0.14 12.18
N LYS A 121 -6.74 0.54 10.91
CA LYS A 121 -6.00 0.00 9.77
C LYS A 121 -4.51 0.36 9.80
N ASP A 122 -4.15 1.59 10.20
CA ASP A 122 -2.76 2.02 10.38
C ASP A 122 -2.05 1.17 11.45
N GLU A 123 -2.77 0.76 12.50
CA GLU A 123 -2.29 -0.15 13.54
C GLU A 123 -2.36 -1.64 13.12
N MET A 124 -2.63 -1.92 11.84
CA MET A 124 -2.82 -3.29 11.31
C MET A 124 -3.91 -4.10 12.00
N MET A 125 -4.89 -3.42 12.57
CA MET A 125 -5.98 -4.02 13.32
C MET A 125 -7.18 -4.27 12.41
N LEU A 126 -7.46 -5.53 12.10
CA LEU A 126 -8.63 -5.92 11.32
C LEU A 126 -9.93 -5.67 12.10
N ALA A 127 -11.07 -5.64 11.41
CA ALA A 127 -12.36 -5.35 12.03
C ALA A 127 -12.72 -6.32 13.18
N GLU A 128 -12.34 -7.59 13.06
CA GLU A 128 -12.56 -8.62 14.07
C GLU A 128 -11.67 -8.41 15.30
N ASP A 129 -10.39 -8.09 15.10
CA ASP A 129 -9.43 -7.80 16.17
C ASP A 129 -9.84 -6.53 16.93
N PHE A 130 -10.24 -5.49 16.20
CA PHE A 130 -10.75 -4.25 16.76
C PHE A 130 -12.00 -4.51 17.64
N ARG A 131 -12.91 -5.33 17.16
CA ARG A 131 -14.09 -5.72 17.92
C ARG A 131 -13.73 -6.47 19.19
N ALA A 132 -12.91 -7.53 19.09
CA ALA A 132 -12.49 -8.34 20.24
C ALA A 132 -11.75 -7.50 21.30
N TYR A 133 -10.90 -6.58 20.87
CA TYR A 133 -10.19 -5.67 21.76
C TYR A 133 -11.16 -4.78 22.58
N TRP A 134 -12.15 -4.15 21.92
CA TRP A 134 -13.05 -3.24 22.60
C TRP A 134 -14.16 -3.93 23.38
N GLU A 135 -14.58 -5.13 22.99
CA GLU A 135 -15.45 -5.98 23.81
C GLU A 135 -14.79 -6.34 25.14
N LYS A 136 -13.51 -6.70 25.14
CA LYS A 136 -12.72 -6.97 26.34
C LYS A 136 -12.58 -5.73 27.25
N ASN A 137 -12.50 -4.55 26.67
CA ASN A 137 -12.35 -3.29 27.41
C ASN A 137 -13.71 -2.66 27.81
N ASN A 138 -14.83 -3.28 27.47
CA ASN A 138 -16.19 -2.81 27.78
C ASN A 138 -16.51 -1.36 27.35
N ASP A 139 -15.89 -0.87 26.27
CA ASP A 139 -16.20 0.44 25.68
C ASP A 139 -17.39 0.30 24.73
N TRP A 140 -18.59 0.60 25.22
CA TRP A 140 -19.83 0.46 24.45
C TRP A 140 -19.83 1.29 23.15
N ARG A 141 -19.21 2.48 23.16
CA ARG A 141 -19.11 3.35 21.98
C ARG A 141 -18.21 2.72 20.92
N LYS A 142 -17.05 2.24 21.32
CA LYS A 142 -16.11 1.55 20.44
C LYS A 142 -16.65 0.22 19.91
N ILE A 143 -17.40 -0.51 20.73
CA ILE A 143 -18.10 -1.73 20.30
C ILE A 143 -19.13 -1.42 19.20
N ARG A 144 -19.85 -0.29 19.28
CA ARG A 144 -20.75 0.15 18.19
C ARG A 144 -19.98 0.50 16.93
N ILE A 145 -18.85 1.23 17.05
CA ILE A 145 -17.98 1.54 15.93
C ILE A 145 -17.38 0.26 15.32
N ALA A 146 -17.04 -0.73 16.14
CA ALA A 146 -16.55 -2.03 15.64
C ALA A 146 -17.58 -2.74 14.76
N LYS A 147 -18.88 -2.65 15.09
CA LYS A 147 -19.95 -3.17 14.22
C LYS A 147 -20.01 -2.43 12.89
N VAL A 148 -19.83 -1.09 12.91
CA VAL A 148 -19.74 -0.30 11.68
C VAL A 148 -18.54 -0.70 10.87
N TYR A 149 -17.37 -0.89 11.49
CA TYR A 149 -16.14 -1.30 10.81
C TYR A 149 -16.30 -2.68 10.14
N SER A 150 -16.87 -3.67 10.84
CA SER A 150 -17.14 -4.99 10.27
C SER A 150 -18.09 -4.92 9.06
N LEU A 151 -19.16 -4.13 9.16
CA LEU A 151 -20.10 -3.95 8.05
C LEU A 151 -19.49 -3.17 6.88
N TYR A 152 -18.68 -2.14 7.18
CA TYR A 152 -17.93 -1.36 6.20
C TYR A 152 -16.99 -2.26 5.39
N THR A 153 -16.15 -3.05 6.05
CA THR A 153 -15.24 -3.99 5.40
C THR A 153 -15.98 -5.01 4.55
N LYS A 154 -17.13 -5.52 5.04
CA LYS A 154 -17.99 -6.42 4.26
C LYS A 154 -18.51 -5.74 2.99
N LYS A 155 -19.04 -4.52 3.08
CA LYS A 155 -19.58 -3.78 1.92
C LYS A 155 -18.49 -3.48 0.88
N LEU A 156 -17.27 -3.12 1.30
CA LEU A 156 -16.15 -2.94 0.39
C LEU A 156 -15.80 -4.26 -0.31
N ARG A 157 -15.72 -5.36 0.42
CA ARG A 157 -15.45 -6.68 -0.14
C ARG A 157 -16.51 -7.11 -1.15
N ASP A 158 -17.79 -6.95 -0.81
CA ASP A 158 -18.93 -7.30 -1.68
C ASP A 158 -18.93 -6.46 -2.98
N ALA A 159 -18.43 -5.22 -2.90
CA ALA A 159 -18.26 -4.32 -4.05
C ALA A 159 -16.94 -4.53 -4.81
N ASN A 160 -16.08 -5.47 -4.40
CA ASN A 160 -14.71 -5.60 -4.86
C ASN A 160 -13.97 -4.26 -4.86
N ALA A 161 -14.03 -3.55 -3.74
CA ALA A 161 -13.45 -2.23 -3.54
C ALA A 161 -12.48 -2.22 -2.36
N LEU A 162 -11.48 -1.37 -2.44
CA LEU A 162 -10.51 -1.06 -1.37
C LEU A 162 -10.54 0.44 -1.12
N ASP A 163 -10.43 0.86 0.13
CA ASP A 163 -10.07 2.25 0.42
C ASP A 163 -8.54 2.46 0.42
N PHE A 164 -8.10 3.68 0.69
CA PHE A 164 -6.68 4.01 0.65
C PHE A 164 -5.87 3.25 1.70
N ASP A 165 -6.43 3.05 2.90
CA ASP A 165 -5.75 2.35 4.00
C ASP A 165 -5.70 0.84 3.73
N ASP A 166 -6.72 0.26 3.07
CA ASP A 166 -6.74 -1.14 2.66
C ASP A 166 -5.60 -1.50 1.71
N ILE A 167 -5.13 -0.57 0.89
CA ILE A 167 -4.04 -0.83 -0.06
C ILE A 167 -2.79 -1.32 0.68
N ILE A 168 -2.43 -0.68 1.78
CA ILE A 168 -1.28 -1.09 2.58
C ILE A 168 -1.62 -2.28 3.47
N LEU A 169 -2.74 -2.21 4.21
CA LEU A 169 -3.17 -3.27 5.13
C LEU A 169 -3.26 -4.63 4.43
N LEU A 170 -3.96 -4.70 3.29
CA LEU A 170 -4.15 -5.96 2.57
C LEU A 170 -2.87 -6.44 1.88
N THR A 171 -1.96 -5.54 1.49
CA THR A 171 -0.63 -5.95 0.99
C THR A 171 0.15 -6.63 2.10
N VAL A 172 0.18 -6.06 3.31
CA VAL A 172 0.85 -6.68 4.46
C VAL A 172 0.21 -8.02 4.80
N GLN A 173 -1.13 -8.07 4.87
CA GLN A 173 -1.87 -9.31 5.12
C GLN A 173 -1.55 -10.39 4.07
N LEU A 174 -1.53 -10.03 2.79
CA LEU A 174 -1.19 -10.94 1.69
C LEU A 174 0.22 -11.52 1.86
N LEU A 175 1.22 -10.66 2.13
CA LEU A 175 2.60 -11.09 2.29
C LEU A 175 2.83 -11.93 3.55
N GLN A 176 2.06 -11.70 4.62
CA GLN A 176 2.14 -12.47 5.86
C GLN A 176 1.44 -13.83 5.76
N SER A 177 0.29 -13.89 5.06
CA SER A 177 -0.53 -15.10 4.98
C SER A 177 -0.13 -16.05 3.83
N HIS A 178 0.64 -15.56 2.85
CA HIS A 178 1.04 -16.31 1.65
C HIS A 178 2.55 -16.23 1.45
N SER A 179 3.28 -17.18 2.07
CA SER A 179 4.75 -17.21 2.05
C SER A 179 5.31 -17.24 0.62
N GLU A 180 4.66 -17.92 -0.31
CA GLU A 180 5.08 -18.00 -1.70
C GLU A 180 5.04 -16.63 -2.42
N VAL A 181 4.11 -15.72 -2.02
CA VAL A 181 4.06 -14.36 -2.55
C VAL A 181 5.21 -13.53 -1.96
N CYS A 182 5.41 -13.64 -0.65
CA CYS A 182 6.52 -12.96 0.03
C CYS A 182 7.87 -13.38 -0.56
N GLU A 183 8.12 -14.69 -0.69
CA GLU A 183 9.35 -15.23 -1.27
C GLU A 183 9.58 -14.78 -2.72
N TYR A 184 8.51 -14.68 -3.52
CA TYR A 184 8.62 -14.16 -4.87
C TYR A 184 9.19 -12.75 -4.88
N TYR A 185 8.67 -11.85 -4.04
CA TYR A 185 9.15 -10.46 -3.99
C TYR A 185 10.53 -10.35 -3.33
N GLN A 186 10.86 -11.18 -2.34
CA GLN A 186 12.21 -11.27 -1.76
C GLN A 186 13.26 -11.69 -2.78
N ARG A 187 12.94 -12.64 -3.66
CA ARG A 187 13.84 -13.04 -4.75
C ARG A 187 13.90 -12.02 -5.87
N LYS A 188 12.79 -11.30 -6.11
CA LYS A 188 12.72 -10.30 -7.17
C LYS A 188 13.54 -9.06 -6.84
N PHE A 189 13.44 -8.56 -5.62
CA PHE A 189 14.08 -7.32 -5.24
C PHE A 189 15.34 -7.57 -4.41
N ARG A 190 16.49 -7.42 -5.07
CA ARG A 190 17.80 -7.48 -4.41
C ARG A 190 18.08 -6.22 -3.58
N TYR A 191 17.54 -5.08 -4.02
CA TYR A 191 17.70 -3.79 -3.34
C TYR A 191 16.35 -3.10 -3.17
N VAL A 192 16.12 -2.62 -1.96
CA VAL A 192 14.95 -1.81 -1.58
C VAL A 192 15.46 -0.49 -1.03
N LEU A 193 15.04 0.60 -1.67
CA LEU A 193 15.38 1.99 -1.31
C LEU A 193 14.10 2.69 -0.86
N VAL A 194 14.13 3.37 0.30
CA VAL A 194 13.01 4.11 0.88
C VAL A 194 13.42 5.55 1.14
#